data_513052bd73dbc62a6a941555df9bd159
#
_entry.id   513052bd73dbc62a6a941555df9bd159
#
_cell.length_a   1.000
_cell.length_b   1.000
_cell.length_c   1.000
_cell.angle_alpha   90.00
_cell.angle_beta   90.00
_cell.angle_gamma   90.00
#
_symmetry.space_group_name_H-M   'P 1'
#
loop_
_entity.id
_entity.type
_entity.pdbx_description
1 polymer ?
#
loop_
_entity_poly.entity_id
_entity_poly.type
_entity_poly.pdbx_seq_one_letter_code
_entity_poly.pdbx_strand_id
1 'polypeptide(L)'
;MDKILGIMKIGYQSLRKISKYFEIFLGIRVSHQTIKNWSNKNHKETINNEEFEYSGYYVYDEQFLRLNGVKHYRLTLFDAILNVPVSERIVRRRIPKNTKKFILDSTKNKPFICLTTDLFPMYRNVADEIGVNHQLCTFHLFQTINHKLKVHCRRKKINKKQREHIYENTQELKNCFRQNSTKEAIGQFKQYLQNYVAIPVVLKDSIRKYIINHFHRYIQHLDDENIEKNIEQSRKLLQTNQPRKNKKIVQN
;
A
#
# COMPACT_ATOMS: atom_id res chain seq x y z
N MET A 1 -25.40 -19.68 -10.83
CA MET A 1 -24.01 -19.42 -11.25
C MET A 1 -23.45 -18.18 -10.56
N ASP A 2 -24.18 -17.10 -10.46
CA ASP A 2 -23.75 -15.83 -9.90
C ASP A 2 -23.38 -15.88 -8.41
N LYS A 3 -24.12 -16.63 -7.58
CA LYS A 3 -23.76 -16.85 -6.17
C LYS A 3 -22.39 -17.52 -5.97
N ILE A 4 -22.02 -18.44 -6.87
CA ILE A 4 -20.75 -19.16 -6.81
C ILE A 4 -19.61 -18.22 -7.27
N LEU A 5 -19.84 -17.41 -8.28
CA LEU A 5 -18.91 -16.37 -8.73
C LEU A 5 -18.73 -15.29 -7.66
N GLY A 6 -19.78 -14.96 -6.90
CA GLY A 6 -19.72 -14.12 -5.71
C GLY A 6 -18.80 -14.68 -4.61
N ILE A 7 -18.95 -15.95 -4.27
CA ILE A 7 -18.10 -16.66 -3.30
C ILE A 7 -16.64 -16.68 -3.77
N MET A 8 -16.41 -16.81 -5.09
CA MET A 8 -15.07 -16.73 -5.68
C MET A 8 -14.42 -15.36 -5.51
N LYS A 9 -15.19 -14.29 -5.59
CA LYS A 9 -14.71 -12.91 -5.37
C LYS A 9 -14.35 -12.67 -3.90
N ILE A 10 -15.18 -13.15 -2.97
CA ILE A 10 -15.02 -12.94 -1.52
C ILE A 10 -13.88 -13.78 -0.93
N GLY A 11 -13.64 -14.97 -1.45
CA GLY A 11 -12.74 -15.95 -0.81
C GLY A 11 -11.28 -15.93 -1.25
N TYR A 12 -10.86 -15.08 -2.21
CA TYR A 12 -9.48 -15.03 -2.76
C TYR A 12 -8.88 -16.40 -3.10
N GLN A 13 -9.69 -17.36 -3.48
CA GLN A 13 -9.26 -18.72 -3.71
C GLN A 13 -8.61 -18.88 -5.10
N SER A 14 -7.60 -19.78 -5.20
CA SER A 14 -7.02 -20.07 -6.51
C SER A 14 -8.04 -20.80 -7.38
N LEU A 15 -8.03 -20.56 -8.70
CA LEU A 15 -8.94 -21.21 -9.66
C LEU A 15 -8.93 -22.75 -9.56
N ARG A 16 -7.78 -23.33 -9.18
CA ARG A 16 -7.66 -24.79 -8.94
C ARG A 16 -8.41 -25.24 -7.68
N LYS A 17 -8.36 -24.45 -6.60
CA LYS A 17 -9.14 -24.72 -5.39
C LYS A 17 -10.63 -24.61 -5.66
N ILE A 18 -11.03 -23.62 -6.44
CA ILE A 18 -12.42 -23.44 -6.84
C ILE A 18 -12.89 -24.61 -7.70
N SER A 19 -12.09 -25.06 -8.66
CA SER A 19 -12.37 -26.28 -9.45
C SER A 19 -12.60 -27.49 -8.54
N LYS A 20 -11.77 -27.66 -7.50
CA LYS A 20 -11.92 -28.74 -6.52
C LYS A 20 -13.16 -28.58 -5.65
N TYR A 21 -13.56 -27.35 -5.31
CA TYR A 21 -14.83 -27.10 -4.60
C TYR A 21 -16.05 -27.45 -5.45
N PHE A 22 -16.04 -27.14 -6.76
CA PHE A 22 -17.09 -27.58 -7.68
C PHE A 22 -17.25 -29.10 -7.69
N GLU A 23 -16.13 -29.82 -7.73
CA GLU A 23 -16.12 -31.30 -7.71
C GLU A 23 -16.64 -31.85 -6.37
N ILE A 24 -16.16 -31.31 -5.23
CA ILE A 24 -16.50 -31.82 -3.89
C ILE A 24 -17.94 -31.47 -3.47
N PHE A 25 -18.37 -30.22 -3.65
CA PHE A 25 -19.64 -29.73 -3.12
C PHE A 25 -20.81 -29.84 -4.10
N LEU A 26 -20.52 -29.85 -5.40
CA LEU A 26 -21.55 -29.84 -6.43
C LEU A 26 -21.51 -31.11 -7.32
N GLY A 27 -20.51 -31.97 -7.14
CA GLY A 27 -20.32 -33.14 -7.98
C GLY A 27 -19.96 -32.80 -9.46
N ILE A 28 -19.62 -31.56 -9.75
CA ILE A 28 -19.40 -31.08 -11.11
C ILE A 28 -17.90 -30.88 -11.37
N ARG A 29 -17.36 -31.59 -12.34
CA ARG A 29 -15.97 -31.39 -12.79
C ARG A 29 -15.87 -30.23 -13.77
N VAL A 30 -15.31 -29.12 -13.31
CA VAL A 30 -15.08 -27.91 -14.11
C VAL A 30 -13.59 -27.60 -14.14
N SER A 31 -13.02 -27.41 -15.33
CA SER A 31 -11.62 -27.03 -15.44
C SER A 31 -11.36 -25.62 -14.89
N HIS A 32 -10.18 -25.40 -14.32
CA HIS A 32 -9.79 -24.07 -13.86
C HIS A 32 -9.77 -23.03 -15.00
N GLN A 33 -9.59 -23.48 -16.25
CA GLN A 33 -9.66 -22.62 -17.44
C GLN A 33 -11.11 -22.19 -17.74
N THR A 34 -12.07 -23.11 -17.61
CA THR A 34 -13.50 -22.82 -17.76
C THR A 34 -13.94 -21.78 -16.70
N ILE A 35 -13.51 -21.96 -15.45
CA ILE A 35 -13.78 -21.03 -14.37
C ILE A 35 -13.18 -19.64 -14.68
N LYS A 36 -11.95 -19.61 -15.23
CA LYS A 36 -11.32 -18.35 -15.67
C LYS A 36 -12.13 -17.67 -16.78
N ASN A 37 -12.61 -18.43 -17.74
CA ASN A 37 -13.43 -17.88 -18.82
C ASN A 37 -14.75 -17.33 -18.32
N TRP A 38 -15.42 -17.99 -17.38
CA TRP A 38 -16.62 -17.49 -16.72
C TRP A 38 -16.35 -16.20 -15.94
N SER A 39 -15.27 -16.19 -15.15
CA SER A 39 -14.86 -14.98 -14.41
C SER A 39 -14.62 -13.80 -15.35
N ASN A 40 -13.95 -14.01 -16.48
CA ASN A 40 -13.67 -12.96 -17.45
C ASN A 40 -14.95 -12.45 -18.15
N LYS A 41 -15.93 -13.32 -18.42
CA LYS A 41 -17.20 -12.95 -19.04
C LYS A 41 -18.02 -12.08 -18.09
N ASN A 42 -18.15 -12.48 -16.84
CA ASN A 42 -18.92 -11.72 -15.84
C ASN A 42 -18.22 -10.44 -15.37
N HIS A 43 -16.89 -10.35 -15.49
CA HIS A 43 -16.17 -9.12 -15.13
C HIS A 43 -16.54 -7.91 -16.00
N LYS A 44 -16.98 -8.15 -17.23
CA LYS A 44 -17.44 -7.07 -18.11
C LYS A 44 -18.84 -6.55 -17.75
N GLU A 45 -19.68 -7.40 -17.15
CA GLU A 45 -21.08 -7.06 -16.84
C GLU A 45 -21.26 -6.49 -15.43
N THR A 46 -20.41 -6.87 -14.46
CA THR A 46 -20.60 -6.53 -13.04
C THR A 46 -19.97 -5.20 -12.62
N ILE A 47 -18.97 -4.69 -13.35
CA ILE A 47 -18.26 -3.44 -13.00
C ILE A 47 -19.13 -2.20 -13.25
N ASN A 48 -20.17 -2.30 -14.08
CA ASN A 48 -20.97 -1.15 -14.50
C ASN A 48 -22.22 -0.87 -13.66
N ASN A 49 -22.61 -1.71 -12.69
CA ASN A 49 -23.92 -1.64 -12.05
C ASN A 49 -23.92 -1.55 -10.52
N GLU A 50 -22.77 -1.49 -9.84
CA GLU A 50 -22.75 -1.26 -8.40
C GLU A 50 -22.40 0.21 -8.12
N GLU A 51 -23.40 1.01 -7.76
CA GLU A 51 -23.19 2.34 -7.17
C GLU A 51 -22.69 2.16 -5.74
N PHE A 52 -21.39 2.28 -5.56
CA PHE A 52 -20.78 2.31 -4.23
C PHE A 52 -20.85 3.74 -3.68
N GLU A 53 -21.36 3.89 -2.48
CA GLU A 53 -21.14 5.10 -1.69
C GLU A 53 -19.71 5.08 -1.15
N TYR A 54 -18.80 5.66 -1.90
CA TYR A 54 -17.38 5.69 -1.54
C TYR A 54 -17.14 6.52 -0.27
N SER A 55 -16.20 6.07 0.55
CA SER A 55 -15.94 6.67 1.87
C SER A 55 -15.22 8.03 1.82
N GLY A 56 -14.47 8.29 0.76
CA GLY A 56 -13.59 9.45 0.67
C GLY A 56 -12.18 9.25 1.25
N TYR A 57 -11.92 8.10 1.86
CA TYR A 57 -10.61 7.72 2.38
C TYR A 57 -9.94 6.76 1.41
N TYR A 58 -8.96 7.25 0.68
CA TYR A 58 -8.36 6.46 -0.38
C TYR A 58 -6.90 6.13 -0.11
N VAL A 59 -6.51 4.94 -0.56
CA VAL A 59 -5.12 4.49 -0.62
C VAL A 59 -4.69 4.44 -2.08
N TYR A 60 -3.59 5.10 -2.40
CA TYR A 60 -2.97 5.03 -3.71
C TYR A 60 -1.70 4.20 -3.66
N ASP A 61 -1.58 3.23 -4.56
CA ASP A 61 -0.37 2.41 -4.72
C ASP A 61 -0.04 2.19 -6.20
N GLU A 62 1.23 1.94 -6.46
CA GLU A 62 1.74 1.65 -7.79
C GLU A 62 2.46 0.32 -7.81
N GLN A 63 2.17 -0.45 -8.84
CA GLN A 63 2.80 -1.72 -9.09
C GLN A 63 3.61 -1.70 -10.37
N PHE A 64 4.87 -2.11 -10.27
CA PHE A 64 5.71 -2.29 -11.44
C PHE A 64 5.32 -3.56 -12.20
N LEU A 65 5.05 -3.44 -13.50
CA LEU A 65 4.73 -4.54 -14.41
C LEU A 65 5.69 -4.58 -15.60
N ARG A 66 5.91 -5.76 -16.14
CA ARG A 66 6.52 -5.95 -17.47
C ARG A 66 5.48 -6.56 -18.40
N LEU A 67 5.07 -5.80 -19.40
CA LEU A 67 4.18 -6.25 -20.46
C LEU A 67 4.99 -6.34 -21.76
N ASN A 68 5.07 -7.53 -22.35
CA ASN A 68 5.86 -7.79 -23.56
C ASN A 68 7.31 -7.27 -23.46
N GLY A 69 7.95 -7.49 -22.31
CA GLY A 69 9.32 -7.03 -22.06
C GLY A 69 9.44 -5.53 -21.68
N VAL A 70 8.42 -4.73 -21.92
CA VAL A 70 8.41 -3.28 -21.67
C VAL A 70 7.92 -2.97 -20.25
N LYS A 71 8.59 -2.00 -19.62
CA LYS A 71 8.25 -1.51 -18.27
C LYS A 71 6.96 -0.70 -18.30
N HIS A 72 6.03 -1.05 -17.41
CA HIS A 72 4.78 -0.33 -17.18
C HIS A 72 4.53 -0.18 -15.67
N TYR A 73 3.63 0.72 -15.32
CA TYR A 73 3.14 0.92 -13.95
C TYR A 73 1.63 0.74 -13.94
N ARG A 74 1.15 -0.10 -13.02
CA ARG A 74 -0.26 -0.20 -12.68
C ARG A 74 -0.53 0.76 -11.54
N LEU A 75 -1.28 1.80 -11.82
CA LEU A 75 -1.79 2.75 -10.83
C LEU A 75 -3.07 2.16 -10.27
N THR A 76 -3.21 2.18 -8.95
CA THR A 76 -4.43 1.69 -8.29
C THR A 76 -4.85 2.68 -7.22
N LEU A 77 -6.13 3.05 -7.24
CA LEU A 77 -6.78 3.77 -6.15
C LEU A 77 -7.76 2.81 -5.48
N PHE A 78 -7.71 2.76 -4.15
CA PHE A 78 -8.44 1.82 -3.33
C PHE A 78 -9.22 2.59 -2.25
N ASP A 79 -10.48 2.24 -2.00
CA ASP A 79 -11.22 2.77 -0.86
C ASP A 79 -10.82 2.00 0.39
N ALA A 80 -10.25 2.69 1.38
CA ALA A 80 -9.66 2.07 2.56
C ALA A 80 -10.71 1.45 3.49
N ILE A 81 -11.90 2.05 3.56
CA ILE A 81 -12.97 1.60 4.45
C ILE A 81 -13.76 0.46 3.83
N LEU A 82 -14.16 0.64 2.57
CA LEU A 82 -14.93 -0.37 1.85
C LEU A 82 -14.07 -1.58 1.42
N ASN A 83 -12.75 -1.44 1.44
CA ASN A 83 -11.81 -2.46 0.95
C ASN A 83 -12.06 -2.88 -0.51
N VAL A 84 -12.42 -1.93 -1.36
CA VAL A 84 -12.67 -2.15 -2.79
C VAL A 84 -11.78 -1.29 -3.67
N PRO A 85 -11.37 -1.77 -4.86
CA PRO A 85 -10.67 -0.93 -5.82
C PRO A 85 -11.65 0.10 -6.40
N VAL A 86 -11.27 1.37 -6.37
CA VAL A 86 -12.03 2.48 -6.98
C VAL A 86 -11.72 2.57 -8.47
N SER A 87 -10.44 2.45 -8.82
CA SER A 87 -9.99 2.53 -10.20
C SER A 87 -8.59 1.95 -10.38
N GLU A 88 -8.30 1.48 -11.59
CA GLU A 88 -7.00 1.00 -12.00
C GLU A 88 -6.64 1.51 -13.40
N ARG A 89 -5.35 1.81 -13.61
CA ARG A 89 -4.85 2.24 -14.92
C ARG A 89 -3.42 1.76 -15.14
N ILE A 90 -3.12 1.27 -16.32
CA ILE A 90 -1.74 0.93 -16.72
C ILE A 90 -1.16 2.09 -17.53
N VAL A 91 0.01 2.56 -17.11
CA VAL A 91 0.74 3.65 -17.77
C VAL A 91 2.18 3.26 -18.05
N ARG A 92 2.77 3.84 -19.10
CA ARG A 92 4.18 3.61 -19.44
C ARG A 92 5.16 4.35 -18.53
N ARG A 93 4.77 5.53 -18.06
CA ARG A 93 5.63 6.42 -17.27
C ARG A 93 4.91 6.89 -16.02
N ARG A 94 5.62 6.84 -14.91
CA ARG A 94 5.20 7.39 -13.62
C ARG A 94 5.64 8.86 -13.55
N ILE A 95 4.77 9.76 -13.92
CA ILE A 95 5.00 11.21 -13.87
C ILE A 95 3.87 11.90 -13.10
N PRO A 96 4.14 13.04 -12.41
CA PRO A 96 3.15 13.73 -11.56
C PRO A 96 1.83 14.00 -12.28
N LYS A 97 1.89 14.48 -13.51
CA LYS A 97 0.70 14.79 -14.34
C LYS A 97 -0.22 13.58 -14.53
N ASN A 98 0.36 12.39 -14.79
CA ASN A 98 -0.43 11.17 -15.01
C ASN A 98 -1.06 10.69 -13.70
N THR A 99 -0.31 10.74 -12.59
CA THR A 99 -0.79 10.35 -11.27
C THR A 99 -1.89 11.28 -10.79
N LYS A 100 -1.70 12.60 -10.89
CA LYS A 100 -2.73 13.59 -10.54
C LYS A 100 -4.00 13.39 -11.35
N LYS A 101 -3.86 13.28 -12.69
CA LYS A 101 -4.99 13.05 -13.57
C LYS A 101 -5.72 11.75 -13.22
N PHE A 102 -4.99 10.65 -12.97
CA PHE A 102 -5.59 9.38 -12.58
C PHE A 102 -6.41 9.51 -11.29
N ILE A 103 -5.86 10.15 -10.25
CA ILE A 103 -6.53 10.32 -8.97
C ILE A 103 -7.80 11.17 -9.16
N LEU A 104 -7.71 12.32 -9.83
CA LEU A 104 -8.85 13.21 -10.08
C LEU A 104 -9.95 12.54 -10.93
N ASP A 105 -9.57 11.83 -12.00
CA ASP A 105 -10.53 11.08 -12.83
C ASP A 105 -11.25 10.00 -11.99
N SER A 106 -10.52 9.33 -11.09
CA SER A 106 -11.04 8.22 -10.26
C SER A 106 -11.95 8.69 -9.14
N THR A 107 -11.74 9.90 -8.62
CA THR A 107 -12.50 10.48 -7.51
C THR A 107 -13.56 11.50 -7.97
N LYS A 108 -13.74 11.67 -9.28
CA LYS A 108 -14.73 12.58 -9.82
C LYS A 108 -16.13 12.22 -9.31
N ASN A 109 -16.85 13.20 -8.78
CA ASN A 109 -18.19 13.05 -8.17
C ASN A 109 -18.22 12.09 -6.96
N LYS A 110 -17.08 11.90 -6.28
CA LYS A 110 -16.97 11.09 -5.06
C LYS A 110 -16.41 11.96 -3.93
N PRO A 111 -16.73 11.65 -2.66
CA PRO A 111 -16.07 12.29 -1.53
C PRO A 111 -14.56 12.12 -1.64
N PHE A 112 -13.77 13.11 -1.19
CA PHE A 112 -12.33 13.01 -1.15
C PHE A 112 -11.79 13.69 0.10
N ILE A 113 -11.60 12.92 1.17
CA ILE A 113 -11.23 13.41 2.50
C ILE A 113 -9.74 13.24 2.74
N CYS A 114 -9.22 12.03 2.49
CA CYS A 114 -7.82 11.73 2.74
C CYS A 114 -7.24 10.81 1.66
N LEU A 115 -5.96 11.04 1.35
CA LEU A 115 -5.16 10.20 0.46
C LEU A 115 -3.97 9.61 1.20
N THR A 116 -3.91 8.30 1.35
CA THR A 116 -2.74 7.60 1.91
C THR A 116 -1.84 7.11 0.78
N THR A 117 -0.52 7.41 0.85
CA THR A 117 0.46 6.98 -0.15
C THR A 117 1.75 6.44 0.47
N ASP A 118 2.65 5.89 -0.36
CA ASP A 118 4.03 5.60 0.05
C ASP A 118 4.88 6.89 0.17
N LEU A 119 6.20 6.73 0.39
CA LEU A 119 7.11 7.85 0.65
C LEU A 119 7.61 8.56 -0.61
N PHE A 120 7.15 8.20 -1.81
CA PHE A 120 7.70 8.81 -3.01
C PHE A 120 7.36 10.32 -3.07
N PRO A 121 8.37 11.20 -3.16
CA PRO A 121 8.16 12.65 -2.99
C PRO A 121 7.09 13.26 -3.90
N MET A 122 6.93 12.72 -5.09
CA MET A 122 5.95 13.18 -6.06
C MET A 122 4.52 13.18 -5.51
N TYR A 123 4.16 12.19 -4.66
CA TYR A 123 2.78 12.09 -4.17
C TYR A 123 2.40 13.20 -3.20
N ARG A 124 3.38 13.71 -2.44
CA ARG A 124 3.14 14.87 -1.57
C ARG A 124 2.74 16.09 -2.40
N ASN A 125 3.51 16.38 -3.46
CA ASN A 125 3.20 17.48 -4.35
C ASN A 125 1.84 17.31 -5.04
N VAL A 126 1.52 16.09 -5.48
CA VAL A 126 0.21 15.79 -6.09
C VAL A 126 -0.93 15.98 -5.09
N ALA A 127 -0.79 15.53 -3.84
CA ALA A 127 -1.79 15.70 -2.80
C ALA A 127 -1.99 17.19 -2.43
N ASP A 128 -0.88 17.96 -2.33
CA ASP A 128 -0.91 19.40 -2.07
C ASP A 128 -1.59 20.17 -3.22
N GLU A 129 -1.29 19.82 -4.47
CA GLU A 129 -1.92 20.42 -5.65
C GLU A 129 -3.41 20.08 -5.79
N ILE A 130 -3.86 18.93 -5.25
CA ILE A 130 -5.28 18.53 -5.21
C ILE A 130 -5.98 19.22 -4.03
N GLY A 131 -5.25 19.57 -2.96
CA GLY A 131 -5.80 20.17 -1.75
C GLY A 131 -6.49 19.18 -0.82
N VAL A 132 -6.02 17.91 -0.77
CA VAL A 132 -6.60 16.85 0.06
C VAL A 132 -5.68 16.53 1.25
N ASN A 133 -6.25 16.08 2.37
CA ASN A 133 -5.46 15.56 3.48
C ASN A 133 -4.57 14.41 3.02
N HIS A 134 -3.30 14.44 3.41
CA HIS A 134 -2.32 13.48 2.92
C HIS A 134 -1.65 12.71 4.05
N GLN A 135 -1.94 11.44 4.17
CA GLN A 135 -1.29 10.49 5.07
C GLN A 135 -0.13 9.79 4.37
N LEU A 136 1.06 9.81 4.97
CA LEU A 136 2.19 8.99 4.53
C LEU A 136 2.19 7.65 5.26
N CYS A 137 2.44 6.57 4.52
CA CYS A 137 2.46 5.21 5.06
C CYS A 137 3.62 5.00 6.04
N THR A 138 3.30 4.76 7.32
CA THR A 138 4.29 4.51 8.38
C THR A 138 5.03 3.19 8.17
N PHE A 139 4.40 2.18 7.59
CA PHE A 139 5.04 0.91 7.26
C PHE A 139 6.21 1.10 6.28
N HIS A 140 6.02 1.85 5.19
CA HIS A 140 7.08 2.15 4.23
C HIS A 140 8.20 3.00 4.82
N LEU A 141 7.87 3.91 5.75
CA LEU A 141 8.86 4.66 6.49
C LEU A 141 9.80 3.71 7.25
N PHE A 142 9.23 2.86 8.10
CA PHE A 142 10.04 1.96 8.92
C PHE A 142 10.72 0.85 8.13
N GLN A 143 10.12 0.39 7.03
CA GLN A 143 10.78 -0.51 6.09
C GLN A 143 12.04 0.14 5.50
N THR A 144 11.95 1.41 5.09
CA THR A 144 13.08 2.17 4.54
C THR A 144 14.16 2.40 5.59
N ILE A 145 13.79 2.78 6.82
CA ILE A 145 14.73 2.96 7.94
C ILE A 145 15.43 1.64 8.26
N ASN A 146 14.68 0.56 8.45
CA ASN A 146 15.24 -0.76 8.78
C ASN A 146 16.20 -1.27 7.70
N HIS A 147 15.90 -1.04 6.42
CA HIS A 147 16.80 -1.38 5.32
C HIS A 147 18.13 -0.60 5.43
N LYS A 148 18.07 0.71 5.67
CA LYS A 148 19.28 1.54 5.86
C LYS A 148 20.10 1.11 7.07
N LEU A 149 19.45 0.81 8.19
CA LEU A 149 20.09 0.30 9.40
C LEU A 149 20.83 -1.02 9.11
N LYS A 150 20.17 -1.95 8.42
CA LYS A 150 20.77 -3.23 8.03
C LYS A 150 22.00 -3.06 7.15
N VAL A 151 21.95 -2.17 6.16
CA VAL A 151 23.09 -1.85 5.29
C VAL A 151 24.21 -1.19 6.08
N HIS A 152 23.89 -0.23 6.96
CA HIS A 152 24.86 0.46 7.81
C HIS A 152 25.60 -0.52 8.73
N CYS A 153 24.86 -1.37 9.46
CA CYS A 153 25.44 -2.36 10.38
C CYS A 153 26.37 -3.36 9.67
N ARG A 154 26.04 -3.76 8.42
CA ARG A 154 26.89 -4.64 7.62
C ARG A 154 28.19 -3.95 7.19
N ARG A 155 28.09 -2.73 6.63
CA ARG A 155 29.23 -1.99 6.07
C ARG A 155 30.22 -1.55 7.14
N LYS A 156 29.73 -1.12 8.31
CA LYS A 156 30.55 -0.57 9.39
C LYS A 156 31.02 -1.63 10.40
N LYS A 157 30.67 -2.92 10.20
CA LYS A 157 31.02 -4.01 11.14
C LYS A 157 30.66 -3.66 12.59
N ILE A 158 29.50 -3.07 12.81
CA ILE A 158 29.00 -2.56 14.09
C ILE A 158 29.00 -3.68 15.15
N ASN A 159 29.54 -3.44 16.33
CA ASN A 159 29.60 -4.37 17.45
C ASN A 159 28.18 -4.52 18.12
N LYS A 160 28.06 -5.48 19.06
CA LYS A 160 26.79 -5.80 19.72
C LYS A 160 26.22 -4.58 20.46
N LYS A 161 27.00 -3.90 21.28
CA LYS A 161 26.56 -2.72 22.08
C LYS A 161 26.06 -1.59 21.20
N GLN A 162 26.74 -1.31 20.09
CA GLN A 162 26.31 -0.29 19.14
C GLN A 162 25.01 -0.68 18.44
N ARG A 163 24.79 -1.98 18.15
CA ARG A 163 23.52 -2.46 17.57
C ARG A 163 22.36 -2.30 18.54
N GLU A 164 22.59 -2.63 19.82
CA GLU A 164 21.60 -2.44 20.89
C GLU A 164 21.21 -0.96 20.99
N HIS A 165 22.17 -0.07 21.04
CA HIS A 165 21.92 1.38 21.07
C HIS A 165 21.10 1.88 19.84
N ILE A 166 21.44 1.40 18.62
CA ILE A 166 20.67 1.71 17.41
C ILE A 166 19.24 1.17 17.52
N TYR A 167 19.07 -0.05 18.03
CA TYR A 167 17.76 -0.67 18.19
C TYR A 167 16.88 0.11 19.17
N GLU A 168 17.39 0.44 20.36
CA GLU A 168 16.69 1.23 21.37
C GLU A 168 16.20 2.56 20.81
N ASN A 169 17.10 3.34 20.20
CA ASN A 169 16.75 4.60 19.56
C ASN A 169 15.71 4.43 18.43
N THR A 170 15.74 3.30 17.73
CA THR A 170 14.75 3.00 16.70
C THR A 170 13.37 2.69 17.32
N GLN A 171 13.32 2.02 18.47
CA GLN A 171 12.07 1.76 19.18
C GLN A 171 11.49 3.07 19.77
N GLU A 172 12.32 3.91 20.35
CA GLU A 172 11.90 5.25 20.83
C GLU A 172 11.31 6.08 19.68
N LEU A 173 11.99 6.11 18.53
CA LEU A 173 11.46 6.78 17.34
C LEU A 173 10.11 6.20 16.91
N LYS A 174 9.95 4.87 16.89
CA LYS A 174 8.67 4.22 16.55
C LYS A 174 7.55 4.58 17.52
N ASN A 175 7.88 4.73 18.80
CA ASN A 175 6.89 5.09 19.83
C ASN A 175 6.30 6.48 19.59
N CYS A 176 7.03 7.41 18.95
CA CYS A 176 6.48 8.71 18.57
C CYS A 176 5.29 8.62 17.61
N PHE A 177 5.18 7.53 16.84
CA PHE A 177 4.08 7.30 15.87
C PHE A 177 2.95 6.43 16.42
N ARG A 178 3.02 6.02 17.70
CA ARG A 178 2.07 5.09 18.33
C ARG A 178 1.34 5.71 19.52
N GLN A 179 1.30 7.03 19.56
CA GLN A 179 0.59 7.78 20.59
C GLN A 179 -0.92 7.74 20.35
N ASN A 180 -1.71 8.21 21.33
CA ASN A 180 -3.17 8.20 21.23
C ASN A 180 -3.74 9.43 20.50
N SER A 181 -2.91 10.46 20.27
CA SER A 181 -3.30 11.67 19.55
C SER A 181 -2.13 12.32 18.83
N THR A 182 -2.42 13.16 17.83
CA THR A 182 -1.39 13.94 17.12
C THR A 182 -0.63 14.85 18.07
N LYS A 183 -1.30 15.46 19.08
CA LYS A 183 -0.68 16.32 20.09
C LYS A 183 0.37 15.57 20.90
N GLU A 184 0.04 14.38 21.39
CA GLU A 184 0.98 13.52 22.12
C GLU A 184 2.14 13.07 21.24
N ALA A 185 1.87 12.67 20.00
CA ALA A 185 2.89 12.26 19.04
C ALA A 185 3.91 13.38 18.75
N ILE A 186 3.42 14.61 18.57
CA ILE A 186 4.28 15.80 18.38
C ILE A 186 5.11 16.06 19.63
N GLY A 187 4.52 15.99 20.82
CA GLY A 187 5.21 16.16 22.10
C GLY A 187 6.33 15.14 22.26
N GLN A 188 6.01 13.86 22.08
CA GLN A 188 6.96 12.76 22.17
C GLN A 188 8.09 12.88 21.14
N PHE A 189 7.78 13.29 19.91
CA PHE A 189 8.80 13.49 18.88
C PHE A 189 9.72 14.67 19.19
N LYS A 190 9.19 15.77 19.73
CA LYS A 190 9.99 16.91 20.19
C LYS A 190 10.93 16.48 21.32
N GLN A 191 10.43 15.73 22.32
CA GLN A 191 11.23 15.19 23.42
C GLN A 191 12.34 14.28 22.90
N TYR A 192 12.03 13.37 21.97
CA TYR A 192 13.02 12.51 21.32
C TYR A 192 14.14 13.32 20.64
N LEU A 193 13.79 14.42 19.99
CA LEU A 193 14.76 15.32 19.33
C LEU A 193 15.58 16.17 20.30
N GLN A 194 15.18 16.38 21.55
CA GLN A 194 16.01 17.08 22.55
C GLN A 194 17.33 16.36 22.80
N ASN A 195 17.34 15.03 22.73
CA ASN A 195 18.53 14.20 22.85
C ASN A 195 19.21 13.95 21.48
N TYR A 196 19.09 14.89 20.54
CA TYR A 196 19.57 14.69 19.16
C TYR A 196 21.05 14.26 19.07
N VAL A 197 21.91 14.74 19.99
CA VAL A 197 23.34 14.38 20.00
C VAL A 197 23.53 12.88 20.20
N ALA A 198 22.75 12.26 21.08
CA ALA A 198 22.81 10.83 21.40
C ALA A 198 22.23 9.92 20.29
N ILE A 199 21.41 10.45 19.40
CA ILE A 199 20.81 9.66 18.31
C ILE A 199 21.89 9.15 17.35
N PRO A 200 21.91 7.86 16.97
CA PRO A 200 22.84 7.31 16.00
C PRO A 200 22.80 8.04 14.65
N VAL A 201 23.97 8.31 14.05
CA VAL A 201 24.09 9.09 12.79
C VAL A 201 23.18 8.56 11.67
N VAL A 202 23.10 7.23 11.52
CA VAL A 202 22.25 6.60 10.49
C VAL A 202 20.76 6.90 10.69
N LEU A 203 20.30 7.07 11.94
CA LEU A 203 18.94 7.51 12.25
C LEU A 203 18.76 9.01 12.02
N LYS A 204 19.74 9.84 12.42
CA LYS A 204 19.73 11.30 12.14
C LYS A 204 19.49 11.59 10.67
N ASP A 205 20.21 10.91 9.78
CA ASP A 205 20.04 11.06 8.34
C ASP A 205 18.64 10.67 7.86
N SER A 206 18.09 9.59 8.44
CA SER A 206 16.74 9.14 8.11
C SER A 206 15.66 10.10 8.62
N ILE A 207 15.83 10.59 9.85
CA ILE A 207 14.93 11.56 10.48
C ILE A 207 14.91 12.86 9.67
N ARG A 208 16.08 13.40 9.36
CA ARG A 208 16.21 14.63 8.56
C ARG A 208 15.56 14.49 7.18
N LYS A 209 15.82 13.37 6.50
CA LYS A 209 15.38 13.16 5.12
C LYS A 209 13.89 12.86 4.99
N TYR A 210 13.31 12.09 5.93
CA TYR A 210 11.98 11.54 5.74
C TYR A 210 10.95 12.02 6.76
N ILE A 211 11.38 12.49 7.95
CA ILE A 211 10.45 12.68 9.06
C ILE A 211 10.25 14.16 9.42
N ILE A 212 11.30 14.92 9.69
CA ILE A 212 11.20 16.26 10.30
C ILE A 212 10.16 17.14 9.61
N ASN A 213 10.26 17.33 8.29
CA ASN A 213 9.38 18.21 7.54
C ASN A 213 8.01 17.61 7.20
N HIS A 214 7.81 16.34 7.55
CA HIS A 214 6.62 15.60 7.13
C HIS A 214 5.97 14.82 8.26
N PHE A 215 6.40 15.02 9.51
CA PHE A 215 5.94 14.24 10.66
C PHE A 215 4.42 14.28 10.80
N HIS A 216 3.81 15.46 10.63
CA HIS A 216 2.37 15.65 10.66
C HIS A 216 1.60 14.74 9.67
N ARG A 217 2.21 14.43 8.50
CA ARG A 217 1.59 13.56 7.49
C ARG A 217 1.65 12.07 7.85
N TYR A 218 2.42 11.68 8.85
CA TYR A 218 2.47 10.28 9.31
C TYR A 218 1.52 9.98 10.46
N ILE A 219 0.98 11.01 11.11
CA ILE A 219 0.26 10.87 12.37
C ILE A 219 -1.21 11.30 12.28
N GLN A 220 -1.73 11.68 11.11
CA GLN A 220 -3.13 12.09 10.95
C GLN A 220 -4.11 10.98 11.37
N HIS A 221 -3.75 9.72 11.17
CA HIS A 221 -4.53 8.56 11.60
C HIS A 221 -4.72 8.44 13.13
N LEU A 222 -4.03 9.23 13.93
CA LEU A 222 -4.19 9.24 15.39
C LEU A 222 -5.41 10.03 15.84
N ASP A 223 -5.85 10.99 15.04
CA ASP A 223 -7.05 11.81 15.33
C ASP A 223 -8.26 11.40 14.48
N ASP A 224 -8.06 10.57 13.45
CA ASP A 224 -9.12 10.04 12.59
C ASP A 224 -8.84 8.57 12.26
N GLU A 225 -9.57 7.67 12.90
CA GLU A 225 -9.42 6.21 12.77
C GLU A 225 -9.73 5.67 11.36
N ASN A 226 -10.45 6.45 10.55
CA ASN A 226 -10.75 6.11 9.16
C ASN A 226 -9.54 6.29 8.24
N ILE A 227 -8.52 7.01 8.69
CA ILE A 227 -7.30 7.21 7.91
C ILE A 227 -6.43 5.96 8.01
N GLU A 228 -6.21 5.28 6.89
CA GLU A 228 -5.36 4.10 6.81
C GLU A 228 -3.87 4.48 6.98
N LYS A 229 -3.27 4.02 8.08
CA LYS A 229 -1.84 4.27 8.37
C LYS A 229 -0.87 3.47 7.51
N ASN A 230 -1.34 2.35 6.93
CA ASN A 230 -0.52 1.39 6.20
C ASN A 230 -1.21 0.94 4.92
N ILE A 231 -0.54 1.05 3.79
CA ILE A 231 -1.07 0.56 2.49
C ILE A 231 -0.84 -0.94 2.27
N GLU A 232 -0.40 -1.68 3.29
CA GLU A 232 -0.05 -3.10 3.16
C GLU A 232 -1.28 -3.99 2.95
N GLN A 233 -2.41 -3.67 3.58
CA GLN A 233 -3.65 -4.43 3.38
C GLN A 233 -4.12 -4.32 1.93
N SER A 234 -4.17 -3.11 1.39
CA SER A 234 -4.50 -2.85 -0.01
C SER A 234 -3.54 -3.57 -0.97
N ARG A 235 -2.24 -3.61 -0.65
CA ARG A 235 -1.25 -4.38 -1.43
C ARG A 235 -1.49 -5.89 -1.43
N LYS A 236 -1.87 -6.46 -0.29
CA LYS A 236 -2.18 -7.90 -0.21
C LYS A 236 -3.35 -8.25 -1.12
N LEU A 237 -4.39 -7.44 -1.13
CA LEU A 237 -5.55 -7.61 -2.00
C LEU A 237 -5.18 -7.51 -3.49
N LEU A 238 -4.31 -6.57 -3.85
CA LEU A 238 -3.84 -6.41 -5.23
C LEU A 238 -2.92 -7.55 -5.68
N GLN A 239 -2.11 -8.12 -4.78
CA GLN A 239 -1.20 -9.23 -5.10
C GLN A 239 -1.93 -10.55 -5.33
N THR A 240 -3.06 -10.79 -4.64
CA THR A 240 -3.87 -11.99 -4.83
C THR A 240 -4.52 -12.04 -6.21
N ASN A 241 -4.73 -10.90 -6.85
CA ASN A 241 -5.31 -10.76 -8.18
C ASN A 241 -4.29 -10.83 -9.33
N GLN A 242 -2.98 -11.06 -9.04
CA GLN A 242 -2.00 -11.23 -10.11
C GLN A 242 -2.00 -12.66 -10.68
N PRO A 243 -1.96 -12.81 -12.03
CA PRO A 243 -1.59 -14.09 -12.62
C PRO A 243 -0.16 -14.42 -12.16
N ARG A 244 0.02 -15.57 -11.48
CA ARG A 244 1.34 -16.05 -11.08
C ARG A 244 2.25 -16.08 -12.30
N LYS A 245 3.42 -15.44 -12.21
CA LYS A 245 4.48 -15.54 -13.22
C LYS A 245 4.72 -17.02 -13.51
N ASN A 246 4.50 -17.45 -14.76
CA ASN A 246 4.94 -18.75 -15.21
C ASN A 246 6.46 -18.84 -14.96
N LYS A 247 6.87 -19.69 -14.02
CA LYS A 247 8.25 -20.15 -13.97
C LYS A 247 8.51 -20.80 -15.34
N LYS A 248 9.45 -20.26 -16.10
CA LYS A 248 9.97 -20.93 -17.30
C LYS A 248 10.35 -22.35 -16.85
N ILE A 249 9.64 -23.33 -17.36
CA ILE A 249 10.10 -24.71 -17.37
C ILE A 249 11.29 -24.69 -18.34
N VAL A 250 12.49 -24.77 -17.77
CA VAL A 250 13.68 -25.10 -18.56
C VAL A 250 13.47 -26.56 -18.92
N GLN A 251 13.14 -26.83 -20.17
CA GLN A 251 13.26 -28.17 -20.75
C GLN A 251 14.76 -28.39 -20.97
N ASN A 252 15.28 -29.41 -20.28
CA ASN A 252 16.53 -30.07 -20.68
C ASN A 252 16.28 -30.92 -21.93
#